data_4bae65bc450df9ab34edfa24ce57a151
#
_entry.id   4bae65bc450df9ab34edfa24ce57a151
#
_cell.length_a   1.000
_cell.length_b   1.000
_cell.length_c   1.000
_cell.angle_alpha   90.00
_cell.angle_beta   90.00
_cell.angle_gamma   90.00
#
_symmetry.space_group_name_H-M   'P 1'
#
loop_
_entity.id
_entity.type
_entity.pdbx_description
1 polymer ?
#
loop_
_entity_poly.entity_id
_entity_poly.type
_entity_poly.pdbx_seq_one_letter_code
_entity_poly.pdbx_strand_id
1 'polypeptide(L)'
;MNSIRAAAIGVLSALLYATPALSDPAATANLNDIYATLTTKRFVDLTHAFGPTTPHWKGFGEEKVTSLYTIKKDGFHVQQFTHVGQWGTHIDPPAHFHEGLRTVDQIPIKEMVLPLVVIDVHDKVAANPDYTLTLGDVQAWESRHGRIPPHAFVAMRTDWSKRWPSQDAMQNRDAAGVAHYPGWSKPVLKLLYEDRGITASGHETTDTDPGVATTKDDYSLESYILGLNHYQIEMLTNLDQVPEAGAIIIVMWPKQEGGTGFPARVIAIAP
;
A
#
# COMPACT_ATOMS: atom_id res chain seq x y z
N MET A 1 -79.87 -43.38 -38.05
CA MET A 1 -78.94 -43.86 -36.99
C MET A 1 -77.63 -43.03 -37.11
N ASN A 2 -77.56 -41.89 -36.43
CA ASN A 2 -76.43 -41.01 -36.47
C ASN A 2 -75.83 -40.91 -35.07
N SER A 3 -74.62 -41.40 -34.93
CA SER A 3 -73.84 -41.29 -33.67
C SER A 3 -72.99 -40.03 -33.69
N ILE A 4 -73.29 -39.16 -32.77
CA ILE A 4 -72.52 -37.93 -32.50
C ILE A 4 -71.32 -38.28 -31.58
N ARG A 5 -70.11 -38.03 -32.02
CA ARG A 5 -68.88 -38.12 -31.20
C ARG A 5 -68.62 -36.77 -30.58
N ALA A 6 -68.63 -36.72 -29.29
CA ALA A 6 -68.19 -35.54 -28.52
C ALA A 6 -66.65 -35.54 -28.43
N ALA A 7 -66.04 -34.43 -28.83
CA ALA A 7 -64.61 -34.18 -28.63
C ALA A 7 -64.37 -33.38 -27.31
N ALA A 8 -63.60 -33.93 -26.38
CA ALA A 8 -63.19 -33.23 -25.15
C ALA A 8 -61.94 -32.39 -25.44
N ILE A 9 -62.06 -31.09 -25.26
CA ILE A 9 -60.93 -30.13 -25.32
C ILE A 9 -60.33 -30.05 -23.92
N GLY A 10 -59.14 -30.63 -23.75
CA GLY A 10 -58.35 -30.49 -22.55
C GLY A 10 -57.62 -29.13 -22.54
N VAL A 11 -57.96 -28.28 -21.61
CA VAL A 11 -57.23 -27.01 -21.36
C VAL A 11 -56.02 -27.33 -20.47
N LEU A 12 -54.83 -27.23 -21.05
CA LEU A 12 -53.56 -27.38 -20.34
C LEU A 12 -53.17 -26.01 -19.74
N SER A 13 -53.41 -25.81 -18.45
CA SER A 13 -52.97 -24.61 -17.74
C SER A 13 -51.48 -24.71 -17.40
N ALA A 14 -50.63 -23.99 -18.13
CA ALA A 14 -49.21 -23.84 -17.81
C ALA A 14 -49.04 -22.84 -16.65
N LEU A 15 -48.69 -23.36 -15.47
CA LEU A 15 -48.25 -22.55 -14.37
C LEU A 15 -46.81 -22.03 -14.66
N LEU A 16 -46.67 -20.77 -15.02
CA LEU A 16 -45.41 -20.06 -15.07
C LEU A 16 -44.95 -19.77 -13.63
N TYR A 17 -44.00 -20.56 -13.13
CA TYR A 17 -43.26 -20.21 -11.91
C TYR A 17 -42.31 -19.08 -12.27
N ALA A 18 -42.63 -17.85 -11.85
CA ALA A 18 -41.69 -16.74 -11.85
C ALA A 18 -40.63 -17.00 -10.76
N THR A 19 -39.41 -17.35 -11.19
CA THR A 19 -38.25 -17.37 -10.28
C THR A 19 -37.96 -15.91 -9.90
N PRO A 20 -37.87 -15.60 -8.61
CA PRO A 20 -37.43 -14.27 -8.21
C PRO A 20 -35.99 -14.07 -8.74
N ALA A 21 -35.79 -13.03 -9.54
CA ALA A 21 -34.44 -12.61 -9.91
C ALA A 21 -33.72 -12.21 -8.61
N LEU A 22 -32.67 -12.96 -8.26
CA LEU A 22 -31.74 -12.55 -7.21
C LEU A 22 -31.10 -11.25 -7.69
N SER A 23 -31.52 -10.13 -7.13
CA SER A 23 -30.86 -8.85 -7.35
C SER A 23 -29.43 -8.96 -6.83
N ASP A 24 -28.45 -8.70 -7.68
CA ASP A 24 -27.04 -8.63 -7.31
C ASP A 24 -26.89 -7.54 -6.21
N PRO A 25 -26.55 -7.88 -4.96
CA PRO A 25 -26.46 -6.89 -3.90
C PRO A 25 -25.36 -5.84 -4.13
N ALA A 26 -24.41 -6.10 -5.04
CA ALA A 26 -23.38 -5.15 -5.43
C ALA A 26 -23.91 -4.06 -6.40
N ALA A 27 -24.98 -4.34 -7.16
CA ALA A 27 -25.54 -3.41 -8.16
C ALA A 27 -26.40 -2.29 -7.58
N THR A 28 -26.76 -2.36 -6.29
CA THR A 28 -27.73 -1.44 -5.64
C THR A 28 -27.15 -0.62 -4.47
N ALA A 29 -25.88 -0.82 -4.09
CA ALA A 29 -25.29 -0.07 -2.99
C ALA A 29 -25.14 1.41 -3.37
N ASN A 30 -25.87 2.29 -2.67
CA ASN A 30 -25.71 3.72 -2.79
C ASN A 30 -24.36 4.14 -2.17
N LEU A 31 -23.58 4.94 -2.90
CA LEU A 31 -22.27 5.41 -2.40
C LEU A 31 -22.38 6.23 -1.11
N ASN A 32 -23.53 6.92 -0.86
CA ASN A 32 -23.77 7.62 0.40
C ASN A 32 -23.90 6.64 1.58
N ASP A 33 -24.49 5.45 1.39
CA ASP A 33 -24.63 4.44 2.44
C ASP A 33 -23.24 3.81 2.75
N ILE A 34 -22.42 3.61 1.71
CA ILE A 34 -21.03 3.18 1.87
C ILE A 34 -20.25 4.24 2.65
N TYR A 35 -20.38 5.53 2.29
CA TYR A 35 -19.74 6.63 2.99
C TYR A 35 -20.18 6.70 4.46
N ALA A 36 -21.49 6.62 4.73
CA ALA A 36 -22.03 6.59 6.09
C ALA A 36 -21.42 5.43 6.90
N THR A 37 -21.24 4.26 6.29
CA THR A 37 -20.55 3.13 6.92
C THR A 37 -19.09 3.46 7.20
N LEU A 38 -18.36 4.02 6.23
CA LEU A 38 -16.95 4.37 6.40
C LEU A 38 -16.74 5.40 7.52
N THR A 39 -17.65 6.37 7.69
CA THR A 39 -17.54 7.39 8.77
C THR A 39 -17.63 6.80 10.18
N THR A 40 -18.15 5.60 10.34
CA THR A 40 -18.18 4.88 11.64
C THR A 40 -16.88 4.12 11.92
N LYS A 41 -15.97 4.05 10.96
CA LYS A 41 -14.74 3.28 11.03
C LYS A 41 -13.59 4.13 11.57
N ARG A 42 -12.51 3.47 12.00
CA ARG A 42 -11.32 4.13 12.50
C ARG A 42 -10.39 4.49 11.35
N PHE A 43 -10.05 5.77 11.23
CA PHE A 43 -9.05 6.24 10.29
C PHE A 43 -7.69 6.31 10.99
N VAL A 44 -6.68 5.70 10.39
CA VAL A 44 -5.30 5.69 10.88
C VAL A 44 -4.42 6.37 9.85
N ASP A 45 -3.69 7.40 10.29
CA ASP A 45 -2.69 8.06 9.45
C ASP A 45 -1.40 7.23 9.42
N LEU A 46 -1.04 6.72 8.27
CA LEU A 46 0.15 5.90 8.05
C LEU A 46 1.33 6.71 7.49
N THR A 47 1.29 8.05 7.62
CA THR A 47 2.24 8.98 7.03
C THR A 47 3.03 9.71 8.11
N HIS A 48 4.34 9.74 8.00
CA HIS A 48 5.19 10.62 8.81
C HIS A 48 5.05 12.09 8.37
N ALA A 49 4.99 13.00 9.34
CA ALA A 49 5.26 14.39 9.03
C ALA A 49 6.74 14.54 8.65
N PHE A 50 7.03 15.24 7.58
CA PHE A 50 8.40 15.43 7.09
C PHE A 50 8.81 16.92 7.07
N GLY A 51 10.11 17.14 6.98
CA GLY A 51 10.73 18.46 6.94
C GLY A 51 12.23 18.34 6.73
N PRO A 52 13.01 19.40 6.96
CA PRO A 52 14.45 19.43 6.66
C PRO A 52 15.30 18.34 7.31
N THR A 53 14.87 17.82 8.47
CA THR A 53 15.60 16.78 9.22
C THR A 53 15.05 15.38 9.01
N THR A 54 14.23 15.18 7.98
CA THR A 54 13.65 13.88 7.62
C THR A 54 14.74 12.86 7.31
N PRO A 55 14.70 11.65 7.89
CA PRO A 55 15.57 10.55 7.47
C PRO A 55 15.43 10.29 5.97
N HIS A 56 16.57 10.10 5.30
CA HIS A 56 16.62 9.95 3.86
C HIS A 56 17.84 9.13 3.43
N TRP A 57 17.87 8.71 2.18
CA TRP A 57 19.01 8.03 1.61
C TRP A 57 20.27 8.92 1.61
N LYS A 58 21.43 8.33 1.90
CA LYS A 58 22.73 9.04 2.09
C LYS A 58 23.17 9.93 0.91
N GLY A 59 22.64 9.69 -0.30
CA GLY A 59 22.97 10.45 -1.50
C GLY A 59 22.13 11.70 -1.72
N PHE A 60 21.08 11.92 -0.92
CA PHE A 60 20.21 13.09 -1.05
C PHE A 60 20.68 14.23 -0.15
N GLY A 61 20.34 15.46 -0.52
CA GLY A 61 20.50 16.63 0.34
C GLY A 61 19.24 16.90 1.15
N GLU A 62 19.37 17.67 2.21
CA GLU A 62 18.26 18.09 3.06
C GLU A 62 17.20 18.91 2.30
N GLU A 63 15.94 18.82 2.74
CA GLU A 63 14.89 19.72 2.28
C GLU A 63 15.24 21.19 2.56
N LYS A 64 14.95 22.06 1.60
CA LYS A 64 15.02 23.51 1.78
C LYS A 64 13.62 24.10 1.78
N VAL A 65 13.30 24.86 2.83
CA VAL A 65 12.04 25.59 2.98
C VAL A 65 12.31 27.08 2.89
N THR A 66 11.73 27.77 1.91
CA THR A 66 11.88 29.21 1.71
C THR A 66 10.52 29.89 1.79
N SER A 67 10.37 30.85 2.70
CA SER A 67 9.18 31.72 2.75
C SER A 67 9.29 32.79 1.67
N LEU A 68 8.46 32.69 0.62
CA LEU A 68 8.42 33.65 -0.47
C LEU A 68 7.59 34.89 -0.09
N TYR A 69 6.47 34.69 0.62
CA TYR A 69 5.56 35.73 1.10
C TYR A 69 5.17 35.43 2.54
N THR A 70 4.90 36.50 3.33
CA THR A 70 4.52 36.39 4.74
C THR A 70 3.24 37.17 5.03
N ILE A 71 2.46 36.71 6.00
CA ILE A 71 1.19 37.39 6.40
C ILE A 71 1.45 38.85 6.79
N LYS A 72 2.53 39.10 7.55
CA LYS A 72 2.85 40.44 8.06
C LYS A 72 3.16 41.46 6.96
N LYS A 73 3.83 41.04 5.88
CA LYS A 73 4.25 41.91 4.78
C LYS A 73 3.27 41.92 3.62
N ASP A 74 2.74 40.75 3.28
CA ASP A 74 2.07 40.50 2.01
C ASP A 74 0.57 40.15 2.18
N GLY A 75 0.11 39.90 3.43
CA GLY A 75 -1.27 39.54 3.74
C GLY A 75 -1.58 38.03 3.58
N PHE A 76 -0.63 37.25 3.07
CA PHE A 76 -0.72 35.81 2.92
C PHE A 76 0.65 35.16 3.07
N HIS A 77 0.69 33.84 3.31
CA HIS A 77 1.95 33.10 3.49
C HIS A 77 2.10 32.07 2.38
N VAL A 78 3.25 32.10 1.67
CA VAL A 78 3.61 31.13 0.63
C VAL A 78 5.03 30.62 0.93
N GLN A 79 5.16 29.31 0.93
CA GLN A 79 6.44 28.64 1.07
C GLN A 79 6.78 27.88 -0.21
N GLN A 80 8.06 27.84 -0.52
CA GLN A 80 8.65 26.96 -1.52
C GLN A 80 9.40 25.84 -0.82
N PHE A 81 9.13 24.59 -1.22
CA PHE A 81 9.81 23.40 -0.75
C PHE A 81 10.71 22.88 -1.88
N THR A 82 11.92 22.45 -1.53
CA THR A 82 12.86 21.84 -2.46
C THR A 82 13.42 20.57 -1.83
N HIS A 83 12.97 19.43 -2.30
CA HIS A 83 13.39 18.10 -1.90
C HIS A 83 13.31 17.16 -3.12
N VAL A 84 13.91 15.97 -3.02
CA VAL A 84 13.75 14.89 -4.01
C VAL A 84 12.36 14.26 -3.91
N GLY A 85 11.97 13.46 -4.91
CA GLY A 85 10.69 12.75 -4.88
C GLY A 85 10.57 11.76 -3.71
N GLN A 86 11.65 11.05 -3.41
CA GLN A 86 11.78 10.06 -2.35
C GLN A 86 12.00 10.74 -0.99
N TRP A 87 10.98 11.43 -0.45
CA TRP A 87 11.09 12.23 0.77
C TRP A 87 9.95 11.95 1.76
N GLY A 88 10.31 11.60 3.01
CA GLY A 88 9.33 11.17 4.01
C GLY A 88 8.63 9.87 3.61
N THR A 89 7.39 9.68 4.02
CA THR A 89 6.55 8.60 3.46
C THR A 89 6.28 8.90 1.99
N HIS A 90 6.73 8.06 1.10
CA HIS A 90 6.72 8.33 -0.34
C HIS A 90 6.40 7.10 -1.19
N ILE A 91 6.05 7.35 -2.44
CA ILE A 91 5.90 6.32 -3.47
C ILE A 91 7.17 6.19 -4.29
N ASP A 92 7.53 4.94 -4.62
CA ASP A 92 8.43 4.59 -5.71
C ASP A 92 7.63 3.93 -6.83
N PRO A 93 7.46 4.63 -7.96
CA PRO A 93 6.85 4.06 -9.14
C PRO A 93 7.87 3.21 -9.92
N PRO A 94 7.43 2.35 -10.84
CA PRO A 94 8.30 1.55 -11.70
C PRO A 94 9.43 2.33 -12.38
N ALA A 95 9.15 3.56 -12.81
CA ALA A 95 10.12 4.44 -13.47
C ALA A 95 11.27 4.89 -12.56
N HIS A 96 11.22 4.63 -11.24
CA HIS A 96 12.34 4.93 -10.34
C HIS A 96 13.59 4.11 -10.68
N PHE A 97 13.42 2.83 -11.02
CA PHE A 97 14.54 1.91 -11.37
C PHE A 97 14.54 1.48 -12.83
N HIS A 98 13.44 1.63 -13.56
CA HIS A 98 13.29 1.09 -14.91
C HIS A 98 12.78 2.15 -15.88
N GLU A 99 13.65 2.60 -16.79
CA GLU A 99 13.30 3.55 -17.83
C GLU A 99 12.15 3.01 -18.73
N GLY A 100 11.21 3.89 -19.05
CA GLY A 100 10.05 3.56 -19.90
C GLY A 100 8.90 2.84 -19.19
N LEU A 101 9.02 2.48 -17.91
CA LEU A 101 7.92 2.00 -17.12
C LEU A 101 7.11 3.15 -16.49
N ARG A 102 6.01 2.83 -15.79
CA ARG A 102 5.04 3.81 -15.29
C ARG A 102 5.66 4.81 -14.31
N THR A 103 5.38 6.09 -14.53
CA THR A 103 5.65 7.21 -13.63
C THR A 103 4.47 7.45 -12.68
N VAL A 104 4.61 8.30 -11.67
CA VAL A 104 3.56 8.55 -10.65
C VAL A 104 2.23 9.02 -11.25
N ASP A 105 2.26 9.79 -12.34
CA ASP A 105 1.07 10.31 -13.03
C ASP A 105 0.36 9.27 -13.90
N GLN A 106 1.03 8.15 -14.21
CA GLN A 106 0.52 7.07 -15.04
C GLN A 106 -0.11 5.92 -14.24
N ILE A 107 0.07 5.89 -12.90
CA ILE A 107 -0.54 4.86 -12.06
C ILE A 107 -2.06 5.11 -11.97
N PRO A 108 -2.90 4.11 -12.29
CA PRO A 108 -4.34 4.25 -12.26
C PRO A 108 -4.88 4.52 -10.84
N ILE A 109 -5.88 5.40 -10.71
CA ILE A 109 -6.51 5.74 -9.41
C ILE A 109 -7.07 4.50 -8.69
N LYS A 110 -7.50 3.47 -9.43
CA LYS A 110 -8.00 2.22 -8.84
C LYS A 110 -6.92 1.45 -8.08
N GLU A 111 -5.64 1.68 -8.38
CA GLU A 111 -4.51 1.10 -7.65
C GLU A 111 -4.18 1.88 -6.36
N MET A 112 -4.89 2.97 -6.07
CA MET A 112 -4.68 3.80 -4.88
C MET A 112 -5.62 3.46 -3.71
N VAL A 113 -6.65 2.63 -3.93
CA VAL A 113 -7.60 2.18 -2.90
C VAL A 113 -7.66 0.67 -2.92
N LEU A 114 -7.08 0.02 -1.93
CA LEU A 114 -6.80 -1.41 -1.96
C LEU A 114 -7.19 -2.08 -0.63
N PRO A 115 -7.52 -3.40 -0.63
CA PRO A 115 -7.53 -4.18 0.61
C PRO A 115 -6.15 -4.13 1.25
N LEU A 116 -6.08 -3.87 2.57
CA LEU A 116 -4.83 -3.84 3.32
C LEU A 116 -4.60 -5.17 4.02
N VAL A 117 -3.41 -5.71 3.82
CA VAL A 117 -2.82 -6.84 4.54
C VAL A 117 -1.62 -6.33 5.31
N VAL A 118 -1.55 -6.58 6.62
CA VAL A 118 -0.38 -6.26 7.44
C VAL A 118 0.25 -7.56 7.92
N ILE A 119 1.48 -7.83 7.49
CA ILE A 119 2.28 -8.96 7.99
C ILE A 119 3.14 -8.42 9.12
N ASP A 120 2.80 -8.83 10.34
CA ASP A 120 3.45 -8.37 11.56
C ASP A 120 4.64 -9.27 11.93
N VAL A 121 5.83 -8.67 11.94
CA VAL A 121 7.09 -9.32 12.31
C VAL A 121 7.90 -8.50 13.32
N HIS A 122 7.26 -7.53 13.99
CA HIS A 122 7.96 -6.60 14.90
C HIS A 122 8.76 -7.32 16.00
N ASP A 123 8.25 -8.39 16.61
CA ASP A 123 8.96 -9.16 17.63
C ASP A 123 10.23 -9.83 17.08
N LYS A 124 10.18 -10.30 15.82
CA LYS A 124 11.33 -10.92 15.15
C LYS A 124 12.39 -9.88 14.82
N VAL A 125 11.95 -8.70 14.39
CA VAL A 125 12.84 -7.56 14.13
C VAL A 125 13.46 -7.02 15.42
N ALA A 126 12.71 -6.98 16.52
CA ALA A 126 13.24 -6.61 17.83
C ALA A 126 14.34 -7.57 18.30
N ALA A 127 14.21 -8.86 17.99
CA ALA A 127 15.23 -9.88 18.30
C ALA A 127 16.41 -9.86 17.32
N ASN A 128 16.18 -9.48 16.06
CA ASN A 128 17.21 -9.41 15.02
C ASN A 128 16.88 -8.26 14.03
N PRO A 129 17.60 -7.12 14.11
CA PRO A 129 17.35 -5.99 13.21
C PRO A 129 17.58 -6.30 11.72
N ASP A 130 18.37 -7.32 11.39
CA ASP A 130 18.60 -7.78 10.01
C ASP A 130 17.56 -8.82 9.55
N TYR A 131 16.42 -8.90 10.24
CA TYR A 131 15.38 -9.85 9.88
C TYR A 131 14.83 -9.56 8.48
N THR A 132 14.74 -10.57 7.65
CA THR A 132 14.05 -10.51 6.36
C THR A 132 12.79 -11.35 6.40
N LEU A 133 11.70 -10.80 5.87
CA LEU A 133 10.41 -11.49 5.82
C LEU A 133 10.53 -12.84 5.11
N THR A 134 9.99 -13.90 5.71
CA THR A 134 10.10 -15.28 5.22
C THR A 134 8.80 -15.82 4.64
N LEU A 135 8.87 -16.86 3.82
CA LEU A 135 7.68 -17.59 3.36
C LEU A 135 6.85 -18.14 4.52
N GLY A 136 7.50 -18.53 5.62
CA GLY A 136 6.86 -19.00 6.83
C GLY A 136 5.99 -17.93 7.50
N ASP A 137 6.38 -16.64 7.44
CA ASP A 137 5.59 -15.53 7.97
C ASP A 137 4.30 -15.34 7.16
N VAL A 138 4.43 -15.38 5.83
CA VAL A 138 3.27 -15.29 4.94
C VAL A 138 2.32 -16.47 5.16
N GLN A 139 2.84 -17.69 5.26
CA GLN A 139 2.04 -18.89 5.52
C GLN A 139 1.35 -18.82 6.90
N ALA A 140 2.04 -18.33 7.92
CA ALA A 140 1.45 -18.12 9.25
C ALA A 140 0.33 -17.09 9.22
N TRP A 141 0.49 -15.99 8.49
CA TRP A 141 -0.56 -15.01 8.27
C TRP A 141 -1.75 -15.65 7.53
N GLU A 142 -1.51 -16.33 6.41
CA GLU A 142 -2.57 -17.00 5.62
C GLU A 142 -3.31 -18.09 6.40
N SER A 143 -2.65 -18.76 7.31
CA SER A 143 -3.29 -19.77 8.20
C SER A 143 -4.30 -19.16 9.15
N ARG A 144 -4.14 -17.89 9.55
CA ARG A 144 -5.06 -17.17 10.44
C ARG A 144 -6.15 -16.44 9.70
N HIS A 145 -5.85 -15.88 8.52
CA HIS A 145 -6.72 -14.91 7.85
C HIS A 145 -7.22 -15.37 6.47
N GLY A 146 -6.79 -16.54 6.01
CA GLY A 146 -7.05 -17.01 4.65
C GLY A 146 -6.01 -16.49 3.64
N ARG A 147 -6.12 -16.96 2.40
CA ARG A 147 -5.22 -16.57 1.32
C ARG A 147 -5.21 -15.05 1.12
N ILE A 148 -4.03 -14.46 0.97
CA ILE A 148 -3.89 -13.03 0.61
C ILE A 148 -4.69 -12.77 -0.67
N PRO A 149 -5.64 -11.80 -0.63
CA PRO A 149 -6.48 -11.52 -1.80
C PRO A 149 -5.66 -10.89 -2.94
N PRO A 150 -6.01 -11.16 -4.19
CA PRO A 150 -5.42 -10.43 -5.32
C PRO A 150 -5.72 -8.94 -5.22
N HIS A 151 -4.90 -8.12 -5.83
CA HIS A 151 -4.98 -6.66 -5.80
C HIS A 151 -4.87 -6.04 -4.40
N ALA A 152 -4.35 -6.77 -3.41
CA ALA A 152 -4.08 -6.18 -2.08
C ALA A 152 -2.86 -5.25 -2.12
N PHE A 153 -2.80 -4.38 -1.11
CA PHE A 153 -1.58 -3.75 -0.62
C PHE A 153 -1.07 -4.57 0.57
N VAL A 154 0.17 -5.03 0.51
CA VAL A 154 0.78 -5.80 1.62
C VAL A 154 1.81 -4.93 2.32
N ALA A 155 1.56 -4.61 3.59
CA ALA A 155 2.47 -3.87 4.45
C ALA A 155 3.23 -4.81 5.39
N MET A 156 4.54 -4.60 5.54
CA MET A 156 5.38 -5.28 6.53
C MET A 156 5.51 -4.40 7.77
N ARG A 157 4.90 -4.82 8.89
CA ARG A 157 5.04 -4.16 10.18
C ARG A 157 6.30 -4.65 10.89
N THR A 158 7.16 -3.73 11.25
CA THR A 158 8.45 -3.97 11.92
C THR A 158 8.65 -3.15 13.19
N ASP A 159 7.76 -2.18 13.44
CA ASP A 159 7.91 -1.10 14.43
C ASP A 159 9.17 -0.23 14.20
N TRP A 160 9.77 -0.30 13.01
CA TRP A 160 10.94 0.50 12.65
C TRP A 160 10.62 2.00 12.60
N SER A 161 9.40 2.35 12.23
CA SER A 161 8.87 3.72 12.22
C SER A 161 8.97 4.44 13.56
N LYS A 162 9.04 3.71 14.67
CA LYS A 162 9.21 4.28 16.03
C LYS A 162 10.58 4.92 16.24
N ARG A 163 11.51 4.74 15.31
CA ARG A 163 12.84 5.39 15.30
C ARG A 163 12.85 6.78 14.68
N TRP A 164 11.74 7.15 14.01
CA TRP A 164 11.58 8.47 13.41
C TRP A 164 11.60 9.60 14.47
N PRO A 165 12.18 10.79 14.21
CA PRO A 165 12.81 11.23 12.96
C PRO A 165 14.35 11.13 12.98
N SER A 166 14.94 10.21 13.70
CA SER A 166 16.40 10.10 13.82
C SER A 166 17.01 9.36 12.63
N GLN A 167 17.81 10.03 11.81
CA GLN A 167 18.56 9.43 10.71
C GLN A 167 19.43 8.26 11.20
N ASP A 168 20.19 8.46 12.29
CA ASP A 168 21.09 7.45 12.84
C ASP A 168 20.32 6.23 13.38
N ALA A 169 19.19 6.46 14.06
CA ALA A 169 18.36 5.37 14.57
C ALA A 169 17.70 4.58 13.43
N MET A 170 17.24 5.24 12.35
CA MET A 170 16.67 4.59 11.18
C MET A 170 17.72 3.76 10.43
N GLN A 171 18.93 4.28 10.27
CA GLN A 171 20.04 3.55 9.63
C GLN A 171 20.65 2.48 10.54
N ASN A 172 20.66 2.68 11.86
CA ASN A 172 21.16 1.73 12.86
C ASN A 172 22.52 1.14 12.48
N ARG A 173 23.51 2.02 12.14
CA ARG A 173 24.82 1.57 11.67
C ARG A 173 25.69 1.09 12.82
N ASP A 174 26.43 0.03 12.57
CA ASP A 174 27.48 -0.46 13.47
C ASP A 174 28.77 0.36 13.35
N ALA A 175 29.79 0.00 14.13
CA ALA A 175 31.11 0.67 14.11
C ALA A 175 31.87 0.54 12.78
N ALA A 176 31.53 -0.44 11.96
CA ALA A 176 32.07 -0.62 10.60
C ALA A 176 31.28 0.17 9.56
N GLY A 177 30.21 0.85 9.94
CA GLY A 177 29.34 1.64 9.06
C GLY A 177 28.30 0.79 8.33
N VAL A 178 28.13 -0.48 8.68
CA VAL A 178 27.11 -1.35 8.11
C VAL A 178 25.76 -1.00 8.71
N ALA A 179 24.77 -0.74 7.85
CA ALA A 179 23.41 -0.49 8.28
C ALA A 179 22.69 -1.80 8.65
N HIS A 180 21.90 -1.76 9.72
CA HIS A 180 21.17 -2.91 10.24
C HIS A 180 19.69 -2.56 10.40
N TYR A 181 18.88 -2.81 9.38
CA TYR A 181 17.44 -2.66 9.38
C TYR A 181 16.77 -3.76 8.56
N PRO A 182 15.52 -4.13 8.90
CA PRO A 182 14.84 -5.26 8.26
C PRO A 182 14.49 -4.94 6.81
N GLY A 183 14.25 -5.98 6.03
CA GLY A 183 13.84 -5.87 4.65
C GLY A 183 12.99 -7.05 4.18
N TRP A 184 12.62 -7.00 2.93
CA TRP A 184 11.93 -8.10 2.26
C TRP A 184 12.91 -9.21 1.87
N SER A 185 12.37 -10.34 1.42
CA SER A 185 13.17 -11.37 0.77
C SER A 185 12.62 -11.70 -0.62
N LYS A 186 13.50 -12.07 -1.55
CA LYS A 186 13.12 -12.39 -2.93
C LYS A 186 12.03 -13.47 -3.04
N PRO A 187 12.10 -14.59 -2.29
CA PRO A 187 11.04 -15.61 -2.34
C PRO A 187 9.68 -15.08 -1.91
N VAL A 188 9.64 -14.21 -0.91
CA VAL A 188 8.37 -13.58 -0.45
C VAL A 188 7.82 -12.63 -1.49
N LEU A 189 8.63 -11.73 -2.02
CA LEU A 189 8.19 -10.79 -3.07
C LEU A 189 7.67 -11.57 -4.28
N LYS A 190 8.36 -12.63 -4.69
CA LYS A 190 7.91 -13.50 -5.77
C LYS A 190 6.54 -14.12 -5.49
N LEU A 191 6.35 -14.71 -4.30
CA LEU A 191 5.06 -15.26 -3.87
C LEU A 191 3.95 -14.20 -3.89
N LEU A 192 4.21 -13.00 -3.36
CA LEU A 192 3.20 -11.95 -3.26
C LEU A 192 2.80 -11.39 -4.63
N TYR A 193 3.75 -11.03 -5.45
CA TYR A 193 3.48 -10.39 -6.74
C TYR A 193 3.07 -11.38 -7.83
N GLU A 194 3.79 -12.52 -7.97
CA GLU A 194 3.54 -13.46 -9.06
C GLU A 194 2.42 -14.47 -8.74
N ASP A 195 2.35 -14.98 -7.49
CA ASP A 195 1.39 -16.04 -7.13
C ASP A 195 0.12 -15.51 -6.44
N ARG A 196 0.20 -14.41 -5.68
CA ARG A 196 -0.95 -13.77 -5.02
C ARG A 196 -1.53 -12.64 -5.84
N GLY A 197 -0.76 -12.05 -6.75
CA GLY A 197 -1.21 -10.97 -7.63
C GLY A 197 -1.53 -9.70 -6.87
N ILE A 198 -0.71 -9.33 -5.86
CA ILE A 198 -0.88 -8.08 -5.14
C ILE A 198 -0.59 -6.89 -6.05
N THR A 199 -1.16 -5.72 -5.74
CA THR A 199 -0.94 -4.49 -6.50
C THR A 199 0.31 -3.76 -6.04
N ALA A 200 0.54 -3.70 -4.72
CA ALA A 200 1.66 -2.94 -4.16
C ALA A 200 2.08 -3.51 -2.81
N SER A 201 3.27 -3.14 -2.37
CA SER A 201 3.78 -3.39 -1.03
C SER A 201 4.25 -2.12 -0.35
N GLY A 202 4.47 -2.19 0.97
CA GLY A 202 5.06 -1.09 1.72
C GLY A 202 5.67 -1.56 3.05
N HIS A 203 6.49 -0.70 3.63
CA HIS A 203 7.25 -0.99 4.83
C HIS A 203 7.61 0.29 5.61
N GLU A 204 8.18 0.12 6.78
CA GLU A 204 8.52 1.24 7.69
C GLU A 204 10.00 1.67 7.59
N THR A 205 10.81 0.97 6.79
CA THR A 205 12.23 1.27 6.55
C THR A 205 12.41 2.21 5.35
N THR A 206 13.64 2.68 5.14
CA THR A 206 14.04 3.55 4.04
C THR A 206 14.25 2.84 2.71
N ASP A 207 14.22 1.51 2.72
CA ASP A 207 14.49 0.68 1.53
C ASP A 207 13.75 -0.66 1.62
N THR A 208 13.46 -1.26 0.48
CA THR A 208 12.91 -2.62 0.34
C THR A 208 13.93 -3.67 0.76
N ASP A 209 15.19 -3.45 0.37
CA ASP A 209 16.31 -4.32 0.66
C ASP A 209 16.77 -4.12 2.13
N PRO A 210 17.24 -5.16 2.83
CA PRO A 210 17.72 -5.03 4.21
C PRO A 210 19.00 -4.19 4.28
N GLY A 211 19.23 -3.53 5.43
CA GLY A 211 20.36 -2.62 5.65
C GLY A 211 21.72 -3.18 5.28
N VAL A 212 21.95 -4.45 5.53
CA VAL A 212 23.19 -5.14 5.16
C VAL A 212 23.41 -5.26 3.63
N ALA A 213 22.34 -5.24 2.85
CA ALA A 213 22.40 -5.24 1.38
C ALA A 213 22.63 -3.81 0.85
N THR A 214 21.84 -2.83 1.32
CA THR A 214 21.92 -1.42 0.87
C THR A 214 23.25 -0.77 1.25
N THR A 215 23.91 -1.24 2.32
CA THR A 215 25.30 -0.84 2.65
C THR A 215 26.28 -1.20 1.53
N LYS A 216 25.97 -2.21 0.73
CA LYS A 216 26.78 -2.67 -0.42
C LYS A 216 26.22 -2.15 -1.76
N ASP A 217 25.33 -1.17 -1.71
CA ASP A 217 24.60 -0.61 -2.84
C ASP A 217 23.80 -1.69 -3.62
N ASP A 218 23.32 -2.74 -2.91
CA ASP A 218 22.43 -3.77 -3.45
C ASP A 218 20.97 -3.40 -3.18
N TYR A 219 20.25 -3.00 -4.23
CA TYR A 219 18.84 -2.64 -4.27
C TYR A 219 18.06 -3.60 -5.20
N SER A 220 18.49 -4.86 -5.25
CA SER A 220 17.98 -5.83 -6.21
C SER A 220 16.53 -6.23 -5.95
N LEU A 221 16.04 -6.14 -4.71
CA LEU A 221 14.66 -6.45 -4.36
C LEU A 221 13.72 -5.32 -4.77
N GLU A 222 14.09 -4.08 -4.53
CA GLU A 222 13.35 -2.92 -5.00
C GLU A 222 13.30 -2.89 -6.54
N SER A 223 14.46 -3.00 -7.20
CA SER A 223 14.53 -3.10 -8.65
C SER A 223 13.64 -4.22 -9.21
N TYR A 224 13.53 -5.36 -8.49
CA TYR A 224 12.68 -6.46 -8.93
C TYR A 224 11.20 -6.09 -8.94
N ILE A 225 10.66 -5.55 -7.86
CA ILE A 225 9.24 -5.23 -7.79
C ILE A 225 8.85 -4.10 -8.75
N LEU A 226 9.70 -3.08 -8.86
CA LEU A 226 9.49 -1.97 -9.79
C LEU A 226 9.60 -2.44 -11.25
N GLY A 227 10.50 -3.41 -11.54
CA GLY A 227 10.62 -4.06 -12.85
C GLY A 227 9.42 -4.92 -13.24
N LEU A 228 8.62 -5.40 -12.28
CA LEU A 228 7.33 -6.04 -12.53
C LEU A 228 6.21 -5.03 -12.85
N ASN A 229 6.55 -3.74 -12.92
CA ASN A 229 5.65 -2.62 -13.17
C ASN A 229 4.63 -2.39 -12.02
N HIS A 230 5.02 -2.72 -10.78
CA HIS A 230 4.31 -2.43 -9.55
C HIS A 230 4.97 -1.28 -8.79
N TYR A 231 4.21 -0.58 -7.94
CA TYR A 231 4.75 0.46 -7.08
C TYR A 231 4.88 -0.02 -5.63
N GLN A 232 5.66 0.70 -4.85
CA GLN A 232 5.77 0.50 -3.40
C GLN A 232 5.65 1.82 -2.64
N ILE A 233 5.45 1.71 -1.31
CA ILE A 233 5.46 2.83 -0.36
C ILE A 233 6.50 2.56 0.71
N GLU A 234 7.41 3.49 0.90
CA GLU A 234 8.43 3.46 1.94
C GLU A 234 8.10 4.36 3.11
N MET A 235 8.72 4.09 4.25
CA MET A 235 8.57 4.86 5.49
C MET A 235 7.11 5.04 5.92
N LEU A 236 6.35 3.95 5.93
CA LEU A 236 5.04 3.91 6.59
C LEU A 236 5.20 4.05 8.11
N THR A 237 4.14 4.49 8.78
CA THR A 237 4.07 4.56 10.25
C THR A 237 2.75 4.03 10.78
N ASN A 238 2.64 3.88 12.10
CA ASN A 238 1.40 3.48 12.80
C ASN A 238 0.78 2.15 12.33
N LEU A 239 1.57 1.26 11.73
CA LEU A 239 1.08 -0.07 11.34
C LEU A 239 0.66 -0.91 12.57
N ASP A 240 1.15 -0.60 13.77
CA ASP A 240 0.73 -1.18 15.05
C ASP A 240 -0.71 -0.81 15.43
N GLN A 241 -1.29 0.21 14.81
CA GLN A 241 -2.67 0.63 15.03
C GLN A 241 -3.66 0.02 14.04
N VAL A 242 -3.21 -0.79 13.09
CA VAL A 242 -4.05 -1.39 12.05
C VAL A 242 -4.12 -2.91 12.27
N PRO A 243 -5.31 -3.55 12.13
CA PRO A 243 -5.39 -5.00 12.20
C PRO A 243 -4.67 -5.66 11.03
N GLU A 244 -4.21 -6.89 11.22
CA GLU A 244 -3.53 -7.66 10.17
C GLU A 244 -4.37 -7.88 8.91
N ALA A 245 -5.71 -7.89 9.06
CA ALA A 245 -6.66 -8.09 7.95
C ALA A 245 -7.94 -7.28 8.15
N GLY A 246 -8.70 -7.06 7.07
CA GLY A 246 -10.03 -6.43 7.09
C GLY A 246 -10.03 -4.91 6.97
N ALA A 247 -8.88 -4.26 6.86
CA ALA A 247 -8.76 -2.84 6.61
C ALA A 247 -8.67 -2.53 5.09
N ILE A 248 -8.93 -1.27 4.75
CA ILE A 248 -8.67 -0.69 3.43
C ILE A 248 -7.54 0.31 3.59
N ILE A 249 -6.61 0.35 2.62
CA ILE A 249 -5.61 1.40 2.50
C ILE A 249 -5.96 2.36 1.37
N ILE A 250 -5.73 3.64 1.60
CA ILE A 250 -5.80 4.69 0.58
C ILE A 250 -4.41 5.33 0.52
N VAL A 251 -3.79 5.28 -0.66
CA VAL A 251 -2.47 5.83 -0.92
C VAL A 251 -2.60 6.94 -1.95
N MET A 252 -2.19 8.16 -1.63
CA MET A 252 -2.35 9.31 -2.52
C MET A 252 -1.06 10.13 -2.59
N TRP A 253 -0.77 10.61 -3.79
CA TRP A 253 0.36 11.51 -4.08
C TRP A 253 -0.05 12.53 -5.15
N PRO A 254 0.65 13.68 -5.25
CA PRO A 254 0.48 14.62 -6.35
C PRO A 254 0.76 13.99 -7.72
N LYS A 255 -0.01 14.39 -8.72
CA LYS A 255 0.11 13.87 -10.09
C LYS A 255 1.20 14.61 -10.86
N GLN A 256 2.45 14.48 -10.42
CA GLN A 256 3.60 15.10 -11.10
C GLN A 256 3.86 14.39 -12.43
N GLU A 257 3.78 15.12 -13.54
CA GLU A 257 4.07 14.58 -14.87
C GLU A 257 5.51 14.05 -14.95
N GLY A 258 5.66 12.79 -15.34
CA GLY A 258 6.96 12.12 -15.46
C GLY A 258 7.69 11.90 -14.13
N GLY A 259 7.01 12.05 -12.99
CA GLY A 259 7.64 11.89 -11.67
C GLY A 259 8.08 10.45 -11.39
N THR A 260 9.31 10.29 -10.89
CA THR A 260 9.93 9.01 -10.54
C THR A 260 9.88 8.73 -9.03
N GLY A 261 9.08 9.47 -8.28
CA GLY A 261 8.80 9.38 -6.85
C GLY A 261 8.13 10.64 -6.37
N PHE A 262 7.35 10.57 -5.30
CA PHE A 262 6.76 11.75 -4.66
C PHE A 262 6.33 11.44 -3.21
N PRO A 263 6.41 12.42 -2.27
CA PRO A 263 5.81 12.26 -0.95
C PRO A 263 4.34 11.87 -1.05
N ALA A 264 3.95 10.87 -0.27
CA ALA A 264 2.60 10.33 -0.30
C ALA A 264 1.86 10.59 1.01
N ARG A 265 0.52 10.75 0.93
CA ARG A 265 -0.36 10.66 2.09
C ARG A 265 -1.02 9.30 2.08
N VAL A 266 -0.76 8.52 3.11
CA VAL A 266 -1.26 7.15 3.25
C VAL A 266 -2.15 7.07 4.48
N ILE A 267 -3.35 6.54 4.32
CA ILE A 267 -4.30 6.31 5.41
C ILE A 267 -4.85 4.90 5.35
N ALA A 268 -5.12 4.30 6.51
CA ALA A 268 -5.91 3.08 6.61
C ALA A 268 -7.29 3.38 7.19
N ILE A 269 -8.31 2.67 6.69
CA ILE A 269 -9.65 2.63 7.26
C ILE A 269 -9.82 1.24 7.85
N ALA A 270 -9.84 1.14 9.17
CA ALA A 270 -9.92 -0.10 9.93
C ALA A 270 -11.32 -0.31 10.48
N PRO A 271 -11.75 -1.58 10.67
CA PRO A 271 -13.05 -1.97 11.22
C PRO A 271 -13.41 -1.29 12.54
#